data_6492168382b9805728c26c1cfa0e370e
#
_entry.id   6492168382b9805728c26c1cfa0e370e
#
_cell.length_a   1.000
_cell.length_b   1.000
_cell.length_c   1.000
_cell.angle_alpha   90.00
_cell.angle_beta   90.00
_cell.angle_gamma   90.00
#
_symmetry.space_group_name_H-M   'P 1'
#
loop_
_entity.id
_entity.type
_entity.pdbx_description
1 polymer ?
#
loop_
_entity_poly.entity_id
_entity_poly.type
_entity_poly.pdbx_seq_one_letter_code
_entity_poly.pdbx_strand_id
1 'polypeptide(L)'
;MSIIEQIKPQHTDWSNVPVEQLEPGIERQMIVGENLMICRLRIGPNIVTPAHGHPHEQMTIIERGRALFTIGDEQRIAQAGDVLHFPPGTWHGATMLDEEVILVDIFSPIREDFLT
;
A
#
# COMPACT_ATOMS: atom_id res chain seq x y z
N MET A 1 27.41 18.62 1.72
CA MET A 1 27.14 17.18 1.53
C MET A 1 25.77 17.02 0.87
N SER A 2 25.69 16.20 -0.15
CA SER A 2 24.41 15.95 -0.79
C SER A 2 23.54 15.04 0.07
N ILE A 3 22.22 15.13 -0.11
CA ILE A 3 21.28 14.24 0.59
C ILE A 3 21.57 12.79 0.26
N ILE A 4 21.97 12.49 -0.98
CA ILE A 4 22.29 11.14 -1.42
C ILE A 4 23.38 10.50 -0.55
N GLU A 5 24.38 11.29 -0.16
CA GLU A 5 25.46 10.80 0.68
C GLU A 5 25.01 10.40 2.09
N GLN A 6 23.83 10.89 2.51
CA GLN A 6 23.26 10.59 3.82
C GLN A 6 22.34 9.37 3.79
N ILE A 7 21.94 8.91 2.61
CA ILE A 7 21.07 7.75 2.47
C ILE A 7 21.91 6.50 2.59
N LYS A 8 21.58 5.68 3.56
CA LYS A 8 22.30 4.44 3.87
C LYS A 8 21.38 3.25 3.80
N PRO A 9 21.93 2.05 3.55
CA PRO A 9 21.12 0.84 3.64
C PRO A 9 20.41 0.76 4.98
N GLN A 10 19.19 0.25 4.97
CA GLN A 10 18.37 0.08 6.16
C GLN A 10 18.11 -1.40 6.41
N HIS A 11 18.02 -1.76 7.67
CA HIS A 11 17.56 -3.08 8.08
C HIS A 11 16.62 -2.89 9.26
N THR A 12 15.37 -3.29 9.08
CA THR A 12 14.35 -3.18 10.11
C THR A 12 13.35 -4.33 9.97
N ASP A 13 12.39 -4.37 10.88
CA ASP A 13 11.24 -5.25 10.78
C ASP A 13 9.98 -4.45 11.13
N TRP A 14 8.83 -4.98 10.78
CA TRP A 14 7.57 -4.24 10.98
C TRP A 14 7.29 -3.91 12.44
N SER A 15 7.78 -4.71 13.39
CA SER A 15 7.53 -4.44 14.80
C SER A 15 8.22 -3.16 15.29
N ASN A 16 9.24 -2.71 14.56
CA ASN A 16 9.98 -1.49 14.86
C ASN A 16 9.51 -0.28 14.06
N VAL A 17 8.54 -0.45 13.17
CA VAL A 17 8.01 0.64 12.36
C VAL A 17 6.74 1.18 13.01
N PRO A 18 6.67 2.49 13.28
CA PRO A 18 5.49 3.08 13.91
C PRO A 18 4.20 2.80 13.15
N VAL A 19 3.14 2.51 13.88
CA VAL A 19 1.79 2.30 13.32
C VAL A 19 1.03 3.61 13.35
N GLU A 20 0.49 4.01 12.20
CA GLU A 20 -0.39 5.17 12.08
C GLU A 20 -1.83 4.69 11.97
N GLN A 21 -2.72 5.27 12.75
CA GLN A 21 -4.15 5.05 12.62
C GLN A 21 -4.68 6.09 11.64
N LEU A 22 -5.02 5.68 10.41
CA LEU A 22 -5.50 6.61 9.39
C LEU A 22 -6.97 6.98 9.61
N GLU A 23 -7.77 5.97 9.87
CA GLU A 23 -9.18 6.09 10.19
C GLU A 23 -9.61 4.81 10.90
N PRO A 24 -10.82 4.76 11.50
CA PRO A 24 -11.25 3.54 12.18
C PRO A 24 -11.14 2.32 11.26
N GLY A 25 -10.39 1.32 11.71
CA GLY A 25 -10.19 0.08 10.96
C GLY A 25 -9.08 0.10 9.93
N ILE A 26 -8.35 1.20 9.75
CA ILE A 26 -7.22 1.26 8.81
C ILE A 26 -5.96 1.74 9.51
N GLU A 27 -4.97 0.86 9.55
CA GLU A 27 -3.63 1.15 10.09
C GLU A 27 -2.60 1.09 8.98
N ARG A 28 -1.58 1.93 9.07
CA ARG A 28 -0.50 1.99 8.10
C ARG A 28 0.86 2.05 8.77
N GLN A 29 1.81 1.33 8.20
CA GLN A 29 3.23 1.41 8.55
C GLN A 29 3.99 1.69 7.26
N MET A 30 5.00 2.58 7.31
CA MET A 30 5.73 2.98 6.11
C MET A 30 7.23 2.86 6.29
N ILE A 31 7.90 2.40 5.26
CA ILE A 31 9.36 2.45 5.13
C ILE A 31 9.64 3.21 3.85
N VAL A 32 10.39 4.30 3.97
CA VAL A 32 10.62 5.23 2.86
C VAL A 32 12.08 5.14 2.41
N GLY A 33 12.29 4.81 1.15
CA GLY A 33 13.59 4.84 0.51
C GLY A 33 13.78 6.13 -0.28
N GLU A 34 14.73 6.13 -1.18
CA GLU A 34 15.02 7.27 -2.04
C GLU A 34 14.00 7.41 -3.16
N ASN A 35 13.76 6.32 -3.89
CA ASN A 35 12.83 6.28 -5.03
C ASN A 35 11.69 5.29 -4.84
N LEU A 36 11.71 4.57 -3.74
CA LEU A 36 10.72 3.56 -3.41
C LEU A 36 10.18 3.80 -2.01
N MET A 37 8.94 3.43 -1.82
CA MET A 37 8.32 3.45 -0.49
C MET A 37 7.47 2.18 -0.36
N ILE A 38 7.46 1.63 0.84
CA ILE A 38 6.65 0.46 1.16
C ILE A 38 5.66 0.86 2.24
N CYS A 39 4.38 0.57 1.99
CA CYS A 39 3.31 0.80 2.96
C CYS A 39 2.64 -0.52 3.29
N ARG A 40 2.68 -0.92 4.55
CA ARG A 40 1.94 -2.08 5.01
C ARG A 40 0.66 -1.61 5.66
N LEU A 41 -0.47 -2.10 5.15
CA LEU A 41 -1.79 -1.71 5.62
C LEU A 41 -2.50 -2.89 6.25
N ARG A 42 -3.15 -2.62 7.37
CA ARG A 42 -4.06 -3.55 8.02
C ARG A 42 -5.44 -2.92 7.95
N ILE A 43 -6.36 -3.57 7.25
CA ILE A 43 -7.67 -3.03 6.93
C ILE A 43 -8.73 -3.99 7.42
N GLY A 44 -9.65 -3.50 8.24
CA GLY A 44 -10.72 -4.31 8.81
C GLY A 44 -11.72 -4.80 7.76
N PRO A 45 -12.57 -5.77 8.13
CA PRO A 45 -13.55 -6.33 7.19
C PRO A 45 -14.54 -5.29 6.70
N ASN A 46 -15.01 -5.49 5.48
CA ASN A 46 -16.05 -4.69 4.81
C ASN A 46 -15.73 -3.22 4.58
N ILE A 47 -14.48 -2.82 4.79
CA ILE A 47 -14.04 -1.44 4.53
C ILE A 47 -13.84 -1.25 3.03
N VAL A 48 -14.27 -0.10 2.54
CA VAL A 48 -14.11 0.31 1.16
C VAL A 48 -13.02 1.36 1.07
N THR A 49 -12.01 1.11 0.23
CA THR A 49 -11.06 2.13 -0.16
C THR A 49 -11.52 2.66 -1.52
N PRO A 50 -11.97 3.93 -1.59
CA PRO A 50 -12.55 4.45 -2.83
C PRO A 50 -11.58 4.41 -3.99
N ALA A 51 -12.12 4.22 -5.20
CA ALA A 51 -11.31 4.22 -6.41
C ALA A 51 -10.68 5.59 -6.63
N HIS A 52 -9.41 5.58 -7.00
CA HIS A 52 -8.62 6.78 -7.26
C HIS A 52 -7.49 6.43 -8.24
N GLY A 53 -6.82 7.47 -8.72
CA GLY A 53 -5.63 7.30 -9.55
C GLY A 53 -4.53 8.20 -9.04
N HIS A 54 -3.30 7.83 -9.29
CA HIS A 54 -2.13 8.62 -8.94
C HIS A 54 -0.99 8.36 -9.94
N PRO A 55 -0.07 9.31 -10.10
CA PRO A 55 1.00 9.17 -11.10
C PRO A 55 2.05 8.13 -10.73
N HIS A 56 2.02 7.60 -9.52
CA HIS A 56 2.99 6.63 -9.04
C HIS A 56 2.68 5.24 -9.61
N GLU A 57 3.72 4.51 -9.95
CA GLU A 57 3.59 3.07 -10.19
C GLU A 57 3.39 2.39 -8.85
N GLN A 58 2.54 1.36 -8.82
CA GLN A 58 2.24 0.64 -7.59
C GLN A 58 2.22 -0.86 -7.84
N MET A 59 2.80 -1.60 -6.89
CA MET A 59 2.57 -3.04 -6.77
C MET A 59 1.95 -3.31 -5.41
N THR A 60 1.04 -4.25 -5.35
CA THR A 60 0.35 -4.62 -4.12
C THR A 60 0.48 -6.12 -3.88
N ILE A 61 0.95 -6.48 -2.71
CA ILE A 61 1.12 -7.87 -2.29
C ILE A 61 0.11 -8.14 -1.18
N ILE A 62 -0.77 -9.12 -1.38
CA ILE A 62 -1.73 -9.51 -0.35
C ILE A 62 -1.06 -10.54 0.56
N GLU A 63 -0.94 -10.21 1.84
CA GLU A 63 -0.39 -11.13 2.83
C GLU A 63 -1.47 -11.96 3.52
N ARG A 64 -2.67 -11.38 3.71
CA ARG A 64 -3.77 -12.01 4.44
C ARG A 64 -5.11 -11.48 3.97
N GLY A 65 -6.12 -12.35 3.97
CA GLY A 65 -7.48 -11.96 3.65
C GLY A 65 -7.76 -11.89 2.16
N ARG A 66 -8.94 -11.36 1.83
CA ARG A 66 -9.41 -11.23 0.45
C ARG A 66 -10.08 -9.88 0.26
N ALA A 67 -9.90 -9.30 -0.91
CA ALA A 67 -10.53 -8.04 -1.27
C ALA A 67 -10.97 -8.06 -2.72
N LEU A 68 -12.07 -7.36 -3.00
CA LEU A 68 -12.53 -7.13 -4.35
C LEU A 68 -11.86 -5.85 -4.86
N PHE A 69 -10.96 -5.99 -5.81
CA PHE A 69 -10.28 -4.86 -6.43
C PHE A 69 -11.01 -4.41 -7.68
N THR A 70 -11.19 -3.11 -7.80
CA THR A 70 -11.62 -2.46 -9.04
C THR A 70 -10.37 -1.90 -9.70
N ILE A 71 -10.12 -2.31 -10.95
CA ILE A 71 -8.93 -1.91 -11.72
C ILE A 71 -9.45 -1.43 -13.08
N GLY A 72 -9.48 -0.10 -13.27
CA GLY A 72 -10.14 0.45 -14.43
C GLY A 72 -11.60 0.00 -14.50
N ASP A 73 -11.98 -0.72 -15.55
CA ASP A 73 -13.33 -1.24 -15.73
C ASP A 73 -13.52 -2.67 -15.23
N GLU A 74 -12.45 -3.29 -14.73
CA GLU A 74 -12.49 -4.69 -14.31
C GLU A 74 -12.60 -4.80 -12.80
N GLN A 75 -13.16 -5.92 -12.35
CA GLN A 75 -13.19 -6.29 -10.94
C GLN A 75 -12.55 -7.67 -10.77
N ARG A 76 -11.72 -7.80 -9.74
CA ARG A 76 -11.03 -9.06 -9.44
C ARG A 76 -10.96 -9.25 -7.94
N ILE A 77 -11.14 -10.49 -7.49
CA ILE A 77 -10.87 -10.84 -6.09
C ILE A 77 -9.41 -11.24 -6.00
N ALA A 78 -8.69 -10.58 -5.10
CA ALA A 78 -7.30 -10.92 -4.77
C ALA A 78 -7.26 -11.45 -3.34
N GLN A 79 -6.39 -12.42 -3.11
CA GLN A 79 -6.26 -13.09 -1.81
C GLN A 79 -4.79 -13.31 -1.46
N ALA A 80 -4.54 -13.81 -0.26
CA ALA A 80 -3.19 -14.06 0.23
C ALA A 80 -2.34 -14.80 -0.80
N GLY A 81 -1.15 -14.26 -1.10
CA GLY A 81 -0.24 -14.79 -2.10
C GLY A 81 -0.35 -14.09 -3.45
N ASP A 82 -1.40 -13.32 -3.69
CA ASP A 82 -1.56 -12.61 -4.96
C ASP A 82 -0.74 -11.32 -4.98
N VAL A 83 -0.32 -10.96 -6.19
CA VAL A 83 0.39 -9.71 -6.46
C VAL A 83 -0.37 -8.97 -7.56
N LEU A 84 -0.65 -7.69 -7.32
CA LEU A 84 -1.27 -6.82 -8.32
C LEU A 84 -0.26 -5.76 -8.75
N HIS A 85 -0.35 -5.34 -9.99
CA HIS A 85 0.47 -4.27 -10.54
C HIS A 85 -0.44 -3.20 -11.14
N PHE A 86 -0.23 -1.97 -10.71
CA PHE A 86 -0.95 -0.82 -11.23
C PHE A 86 0.04 0.14 -11.90
N PRO A 87 0.07 0.18 -13.23
CA PRO A 87 0.86 1.20 -13.93
C PRO A 87 0.47 2.61 -13.51
N PRO A 88 1.34 3.61 -13.70
CA PRO A 88 1.01 4.99 -13.38
C PRO A 88 -0.33 5.42 -13.96
N GLY A 89 -1.15 6.10 -13.14
CA GLY A 89 -2.44 6.61 -13.57
C GLY A 89 -3.58 5.60 -13.60
N THR A 90 -3.35 4.37 -13.21
CA THR A 90 -4.41 3.35 -13.17
C THR A 90 -5.46 3.71 -12.12
N TRP A 91 -6.71 3.77 -12.54
CA TRP A 91 -7.85 3.97 -11.62
C TRP A 91 -8.12 2.66 -10.88
N HIS A 92 -8.01 2.70 -9.57
CA HIS A 92 -8.16 1.48 -8.76
C HIS A 92 -8.70 1.77 -7.37
N GLY A 93 -9.33 0.77 -6.79
CA GLY A 93 -9.84 0.79 -5.42
C GLY A 93 -10.12 -0.62 -4.97
N ALA A 94 -10.54 -0.79 -3.73
CA ALA A 94 -10.79 -2.11 -3.18
C ALA A 94 -11.88 -2.09 -2.13
N THR A 95 -12.60 -3.21 -2.03
CA THR A 95 -13.55 -3.49 -0.96
C THR A 95 -13.09 -4.74 -0.24
N MET A 96 -12.76 -4.59 1.04
CA MET A 96 -12.39 -5.73 1.88
C MET A 96 -13.60 -6.64 2.05
N LEU A 97 -13.39 -7.94 2.00
CA LEU A 97 -14.48 -8.90 2.18
C LEU A 97 -14.72 -9.11 3.68
N ASP A 98 -15.07 -10.32 4.09
CA ASP A 98 -15.58 -10.60 5.43
C ASP A 98 -14.52 -10.79 6.51
N GLU A 99 -13.26 -10.56 6.18
CA GLU A 99 -12.16 -10.68 7.15
C GLU A 99 -11.14 -9.55 6.99
N GLU A 100 -10.28 -9.41 7.99
CA GLU A 100 -9.18 -8.46 7.95
C GLU A 100 -8.26 -8.75 6.77
N VAL A 101 -7.81 -7.69 6.10
CA VAL A 101 -6.85 -7.78 5.01
C VAL A 101 -5.55 -7.11 5.44
N ILE A 102 -4.44 -7.80 5.20
CA ILE A 102 -3.11 -7.25 5.36
C ILE A 102 -2.47 -7.25 3.99
N LEU A 103 -2.05 -6.07 3.54
CA LEU A 103 -1.41 -5.93 2.24
C LEU A 103 -0.22 -4.99 2.32
N VAL A 104 0.68 -5.11 1.36
CA VAL A 104 1.85 -4.26 1.22
C VAL A 104 1.78 -3.59 -0.13
N ASP A 105 1.75 -2.25 -0.12
CA ASP A 105 1.83 -1.43 -1.32
C ASP A 105 3.26 -0.95 -1.49
N ILE A 106 3.77 -1.06 -2.71
CA ILE A 106 5.09 -0.59 -3.09
C ILE A 106 4.89 0.50 -4.14
N PHE A 107 5.42 1.70 -3.88
CA PHE A 107 5.27 2.84 -4.78
C PHE A 107 6.61 3.32 -5.31
N SER A 108 6.61 3.77 -6.55
CA SER A 108 7.71 4.51 -7.17
C SER A 108 7.15 5.58 -8.11
N PRO A 109 7.58 6.85 -8.00
CA PRO A 109 8.40 7.41 -6.91
C PRO A 109 7.67 7.37 -5.57
N ILE A 110 8.30 7.89 -4.54
CA ILE A 110 7.67 7.93 -3.22
C ILE A 110 6.40 8.78 -3.23
N ARG A 111 5.44 8.39 -2.40
CA ARG A 111 4.18 9.13 -2.21
C ARG A 111 4.45 10.27 -1.22
N GLU A 112 4.88 11.41 -1.73
CA GLU A 112 5.15 12.57 -0.89
C GLU A 112 3.91 13.06 -0.15
N ASP A 113 2.73 12.87 -0.74
CA ASP A 113 1.46 13.19 -0.11
C ASP A 113 1.21 12.40 1.18
N PHE A 114 1.85 11.24 1.34
CA PHE A 114 1.75 10.46 2.59
C PHE A 114 2.64 11.01 3.70
N LEU A 115 3.60 11.87 3.37
CA LEU A 115 4.61 12.37 4.30
C LEU A 115 4.30 13.76 4.83
N THR A 116 3.23 14.37 4.40
CA THR A 116 2.83 15.73 4.80
C THR A 116 1.71 15.74 5.82
#